data_20c71b15a42dd608216ce7976126d766
#
_entry.id   20c71b15a42dd608216ce7976126d766
#
_cell.length_a   1.000
_cell.length_b   1.000
_cell.length_c   1.000
_cell.angle_alpha   90.00
_cell.angle_beta   90.00
_cell.angle_gamma   90.00
#
_symmetry.space_group_name_H-M   'P 1'
#
loop_
_entity.id
_entity.type
_entity.pdbx_description
1 polymer ?
#
loop_
_entity_poly.entity_id
_entity_poly.type
_entity_poly.pdbx_seq_one_letter_code
_entity_poly.pdbx_strand_id
1 'polypeptide(L)'
;VLSRSFIGDDGRITGIADARLVRWSSDVRHIALSGTLLPGFIDMHVHLDSPADIGGYRGLEFTDSFFGMTAVKNARDMLDAGFTTVRNVGSQNRNDIGLKQAIDNGYAVGPRIVGAGYALGATGGHCDSTFLPPSLEKAKKEEGVGDGVEELRYQVRRQRKFGAEVIKVCATGGVFSRNTEPGQQQLSETELRAIADEAHQWGLRVAAHAHGASGIKAAIRAGIDTIEHVSLVDDEGIKLCKERKQPCWFSMDIYNTDYTQAEGKKNGILEDNLRKDREVAQIQRDNFRKAHRAGVRMVFGTDAGVMPHGLAGRQFATMVQYGMTPLEAIQAATRNGAEALGRERDVGAIAVGRYGDLVAVGEI
;
A
#
# COMPACT_ATOMS: atom_id res chain seq x y z
N VAL A 1 -24.66 21.75 1.14
CA VAL A 1 -24.08 22.84 1.96
C VAL A 1 -22.89 23.40 1.22
N LEU A 2 -22.90 24.70 0.89
CA LEU A 2 -21.75 25.36 0.30
C LEU A 2 -20.75 25.70 1.42
N SER A 3 -19.60 25.03 1.44
CA SER A 3 -18.52 25.30 2.40
C SER A 3 -17.27 25.82 1.70
N ARG A 4 -16.41 26.50 2.43
CA ARG A 4 -15.09 26.98 1.98
C ARG A 4 -14.03 26.47 2.92
N SER A 5 -12.94 25.99 2.36
CA SER A 5 -11.72 25.66 3.09
C SER A 5 -10.63 26.67 2.74
N PHE A 6 -9.97 27.20 3.73
CA PHE A 6 -8.84 28.12 3.60
C PHE A 6 -7.55 27.34 3.80
N ILE A 7 -6.63 27.48 2.87
CA ILE A 7 -5.32 26.80 2.91
C ILE A 7 -4.26 27.89 3.04
N GLY A 8 -3.40 27.77 4.06
CA GLY A 8 -2.27 28.66 4.29
C GLY A 8 -1.08 28.35 3.39
N ASP A 9 -0.05 29.17 3.46
CA ASP A 9 1.18 29.05 2.67
C ASP A 9 1.96 27.77 2.98
N ASP A 10 1.75 27.17 4.16
CA ASP A 10 2.31 25.89 4.57
C ASP A 10 1.52 24.68 4.03
N GLY A 11 0.48 24.91 3.22
CA GLY A 11 -0.38 23.89 2.65
C GLY A 11 -1.39 23.30 3.63
N ARG A 12 -1.53 23.86 4.85
CA ARG A 12 -2.50 23.36 5.85
C ARG A 12 -3.80 24.15 5.82
N ILE A 13 -4.89 23.47 6.18
CA ILE A 13 -6.21 24.08 6.33
C ILE A 13 -6.19 24.99 7.56
N THR A 14 -6.40 26.28 7.35
CA THR A 14 -6.42 27.30 8.41
C THR A 14 -7.83 27.64 8.86
N GLY A 15 -8.86 27.35 8.06
CA GLY A 15 -10.24 27.59 8.40
C GLY A 15 -11.21 26.84 7.48
N ILE A 16 -12.41 26.58 8.02
CA ILE A 16 -13.55 26.04 7.27
C ILE A 16 -14.77 26.88 7.66
N ALA A 17 -15.50 27.40 6.68
CA ALA A 17 -16.66 28.25 6.94
C ALA A 17 -17.77 28.01 5.92
N ASP A 18 -19.00 28.40 6.28
CA ASP A 18 -20.13 28.51 5.35
C ASP A 18 -19.80 29.56 4.29
N ALA A 19 -19.89 29.20 3.02
CA ALA A 19 -19.56 30.09 1.91
C ALA A 19 -20.39 31.40 1.89
N ARG A 20 -21.57 31.41 2.50
CA ARG A 20 -22.46 32.57 2.60
C ARG A 20 -21.97 33.58 3.63
N LEU A 21 -21.16 33.17 4.60
CA LEU A 21 -20.71 34.00 5.72
C LEU A 21 -19.34 34.63 5.49
N VAL A 22 -18.64 34.26 4.41
CA VAL A 22 -17.27 34.72 4.13
C VAL A 22 -17.26 35.69 2.99
N ARG A 23 -16.73 36.91 3.23
CA ARG A 23 -16.45 37.87 2.19
C ARG A 23 -15.16 37.51 1.44
N TRP A 24 -15.14 37.82 0.15
CA TRP A 24 -13.97 37.62 -0.70
C TRP A 24 -12.87 38.63 -0.37
N SER A 25 -11.63 38.19 -0.31
CA SER A 25 -10.45 39.01 -0.34
C SER A 25 -9.81 38.88 -1.73
N SER A 26 -9.39 40.00 -2.33
CA SER A 26 -8.70 40.05 -3.62
C SER A 26 -7.33 39.40 -3.58
N ASP A 27 -6.76 39.25 -2.37
CA ASP A 27 -5.38 38.80 -2.15
C ASP A 27 -5.26 37.28 -2.06
N VAL A 28 -6.38 36.55 -2.18
CA VAL A 28 -6.43 35.08 -2.05
C VAL A 28 -6.84 34.46 -3.38
N ARG A 29 -6.11 33.45 -3.81
CA ARG A 29 -6.51 32.65 -4.98
C ARG A 29 -7.78 31.85 -4.66
N HIS A 30 -8.79 31.98 -5.49
CA HIS A 30 -10.06 31.27 -5.36
C HIS A 30 -10.14 30.12 -6.37
N ILE A 31 -10.49 28.94 -5.88
CA ILE A 31 -10.76 27.77 -6.71
C ILE A 31 -12.23 27.39 -6.48
N ALA A 32 -13.06 27.58 -7.51
CA ALA A 32 -14.44 27.15 -7.50
C ALA A 32 -14.51 25.67 -7.95
N LEU A 33 -15.15 24.85 -7.15
CA LEU A 33 -15.35 23.43 -7.44
C LEU A 33 -16.83 23.11 -7.46
N SER A 34 -17.25 22.24 -8.38
CA SER A 34 -18.59 21.63 -8.42
C SER A 34 -18.48 20.19 -7.90
N GLY A 35 -19.59 19.67 -7.33
CA GLY A 35 -19.64 18.32 -6.78
C GLY A 35 -19.30 18.27 -5.29
N THR A 36 -18.80 17.12 -4.85
CA THR A 36 -18.47 16.86 -3.45
C THR A 36 -16.96 16.98 -3.23
N LEU A 37 -16.57 17.76 -2.22
CA LEU A 37 -15.18 17.86 -1.79
C LEU A 37 -14.90 16.82 -0.71
N LEU A 38 -13.91 15.97 -0.94
CA LEU A 38 -13.46 14.93 -0.04
C LEU A 38 -12.00 15.17 0.40
N PRO A 39 -11.56 14.59 1.53
CA PRO A 39 -10.13 14.50 1.79
C PRO A 39 -9.44 13.74 0.66
N GLY A 40 -8.21 14.09 0.33
CA GLY A 40 -7.42 13.33 -0.62
C GLY A 40 -7.33 11.86 -0.21
N PHE A 41 -7.43 10.96 -1.18
CA PHE A 41 -7.44 9.52 -0.93
C PHE A 41 -6.06 9.02 -0.51
N ILE A 42 -6.05 7.95 0.27
CA ILE A 42 -4.87 7.26 0.78
C ILE A 42 -4.91 5.83 0.25
N ASP A 43 -3.87 5.43 -0.50
CA ASP A 43 -3.65 4.04 -0.89
C ASP A 43 -2.55 3.43 -0.02
N MET A 44 -2.91 2.38 0.73
CA MET A 44 -2.03 1.75 1.70
C MET A 44 -1.14 0.65 1.11
N HIS A 45 -1.25 0.38 -0.21
CA HIS A 45 -0.48 -0.67 -0.85
C HIS A 45 -0.20 -0.35 -2.32
N VAL A 46 0.95 0.22 -2.59
CA VAL A 46 1.42 0.48 -3.97
C VAL A 46 2.88 0.11 -4.16
N HIS A 47 3.29 -0.08 -5.42
CA HIS A 47 4.66 -0.27 -5.89
C HIS A 47 4.93 0.71 -7.03
N LEU A 48 5.37 1.93 -6.69
CA LEU A 48 5.48 3.02 -7.67
C LEU A 48 6.50 2.76 -8.78
N ASP A 49 7.56 2.01 -8.50
CA ASP A 49 8.59 1.65 -9.47
C ASP A 49 8.29 0.36 -10.26
N SER A 50 7.07 -0.19 -10.14
CA SER A 50 6.62 -1.37 -10.87
C SER A 50 5.63 -0.98 -11.96
N PRO A 51 6.04 -0.94 -13.23
CA PRO A 51 5.13 -0.68 -14.35
C PRO A 51 4.33 -1.95 -14.68
N ALA A 52 3.00 -1.87 -14.66
CA ALA A 52 2.08 -3.00 -14.83
C ALA A 52 2.14 -3.68 -16.22
N ASP A 53 2.71 -3.02 -17.21
CA ASP A 53 2.87 -3.50 -18.58
C ASP A 53 4.22 -4.20 -18.84
N ILE A 54 5.06 -4.34 -17.82
CA ILE A 54 6.37 -5.01 -17.90
C ILE A 54 6.40 -6.17 -16.89
N GLY A 55 5.87 -7.32 -17.28
CA GLY A 55 5.82 -8.52 -16.44
C GLY A 55 6.93 -9.53 -16.73
N GLY A 56 7.13 -10.46 -15.80
CA GLY A 56 8.04 -11.59 -15.91
C GLY A 56 9.48 -11.19 -16.21
N TYR A 57 10.08 -11.82 -17.21
CA TYR A 57 11.49 -11.56 -17.59
C TYR A 57 11.71 -10.29 -18.40
N ARG A 58 10.66 -9.63 -18.88
CA ARG A 58 10.79 -8.39 -19.65
C ARG A 58 11.48 -7.27 -18.85
N GLY A 59 11.37 -7.29 -17.53
CA GLY A 59 12.09 -6.34 -16.67
C GLY A 59 13.61 -6.36 -16.84
N LEU A 60 14.19 -7.49 -17.28
CA LEU A 60 15.63 -7.64 -17.50
C LEU A 60 16.13 -6.88 -18.74
N GLU A 61 15.25 -6.37 -19.60
CA GLU A 61 15.60 -5.57 -20.78
C GLU A 61 15.94 -4.11 -20.42
N PHE A 62 15.63 -3.68 -19.19
CA PHE A 62 15.70 -2.28 -18.76
C PHE A 62 16.79 -2.06 -17.69
N THR A 63 17.33 -0.85 -17.65
CA THR A 63 18.29 -0.45 -16.62
C THR A 63 17.58 -0.17 -15.29
N ASP A 64 18.31 -0.27 -14.16
CA ASP A 64 17.77 0.08 -12.85
C ASP A 64 17.19 1.50 -12.79
N SER A 65 17.82 2.44 -13.48
CA SER A 65 17.35 3.84 -13.54
C SER A 65 16.00 4.00 -14.24
N PHE A 66 15.67 3.12 -15.19
CA PHE A 66 14.38 3.14 -15.88
C PHE A 66 13.23 3.00 -14.88
N PHE A 67 13.33 2.07 -13.94
CA PHE A 67 12.28 1.86 -12.92
C PHE A 67 12.14 3.07 -12.00
N GLY A 68 13.23 3.75 -11.64
CA GLY A 68 13.16 5.02 -10.91
C GLY A 68 12.47 6.13 -11.71
N MET A 69 12.66 6.18 -13.04
CA MET A 69 11.99 7.15 -13.90
C MET A 69 10.50 6.81 -14.09
N THR A 70 10.14 5.54 -14.23
CA THR A 70 8.73 5.12 -14.31
C THR A 70 7.97 5.44 -13.03
N ALA A 71 8.63 5.39 -11.87
CA ALA A 71 8.04 5.76 -10.58
C ALA A 71 7.53 7.21 -10.56
N VAL A 72 8.19 8.14 -11.24
CA VAL A 72 7.75 9.55 -11.35
C VAL A 72 6.40 9.63 -12.08
N LYS A 73 6.26 8.91 -13.20
CA LYS A 73 4.99 8.84 -13.95
C LYS A 73 3.89 8.21 -13.11
N ASN A 74 4.19 7.08 -12.48
CA ASN A 74 3.22 6.32 -11.69
C ASN A 74 2.72 7.12 -10.47
N ALA A 75 3.61 7.87 -9.81
CA ALA A 75 3.23 8.78 -8.75
C ALA A 75 2.29 9.91 -9.24
N ARG A 76 2.55 10.44 -10.44
CA ARG A 76 1.66 11.41 -11.07
C ARG A 76 0.29 10.81 -11.37
N ASP A 77 0.25 9.59 -11.93
CA ASP A 77 -1.01 8.88 -12.21
C ASP A 77 -1.83 8.65 -10.94
N MET A 78 -1.19 8.31 -9.79
CA MET A 78 -1.86 8.20 -8.50
C MET A 78 -2.46 9.53 -8.04
N LEU A 79 -1.69 10.62 -8.15
CA LEU A 79 -2.17 11.96 -7.76
C LEU A 79 -3.35 12.39 -8.63
N ASP A 80 -3.26 12.18 -9.94
CA ASP A 80 -4.33 12.54 -10.90
C ASP A 80 -5.58 11.66 -10.69
N ALA A 81 -5.44 10.44 -10.14
CA ALA A 81 -6.55 9.60 -9.71
C ALA A 81 -7.13 9.98 -8.32
N GLY A 82 -6.61 11.05 -7.68
CA GLY A 82 -7.12 11.57 -6.40
C GLY A 82 -6.40 11.03 -5.16
N PHE A 83 -5.36 10.19 -5.31
CA PHE A 83 -4.59 9.68 -4.19
C PHE A 83 -3.46 10.64 -3.83
N THR A 84 -3.66 11.40 -2.77
CA THR A 84 -2.70 12.42 -2.30
C THR A 84 -1.68 11.88 -1.30
N THR A 85 -1.91 10.69 -0.77
CA THR A 85 -0.97 9.96 0.09
C THR A 85 -0.94 8.50 -0.34
N VAL A 86 0.25 7.93 -0.42
CA VAL A 86 0.43 6.50 -0.74
C VAL A 86 1.46 5.87 0.20
N ARG A 87 1.23 4.60 0.55
CA ARG A 87 2.22 3.76 1.22
C ARG A 87 2.84 2.83 0.18
N ASN A 88 4.11 3.07 -0.16
CA ASN A 88 4.87 2.21 -1.06
C ASN A 88 5.49 1.07 -0.26
N VAL A 89 5.04 -0.15 -0.51
CA VAL A 89 5.37 -1.32 0.33
C VAL A 89 6.37 -2.28 -0.33
N GLY A 90 7.39 -1.71 -0.91
CA GLY A 90 8.52 -2.40 -1.51
C GLY A 90 8.96 -1.71 -2.79
N SER A 91 10.26 -1.48 -2.89
CA SER A 91 10.89 -0.81 -4.02
C SER A 91 12.33 -1.26 -4.15
N GLN A 92 12.73 -1.62 -5.35
CA GLN A 92 14.13 -1.91 -5.63
C GLN A 92 14.94 -0.61 -5.65
N ASN A 93 16.23 -0.70 -5.34
CA ASN A 93 17.15 0.44 -5.32
C ASN A 93 16.66 1.63 -4.48
N ARG A 94 15.63 1.45 -3.62
CA ARG A 94 14.96 2.52 -2.85
C ARG A 94 14.45 3.65 -3.73
N ASN A 95 13.91 3.31 -4.90
CA ASN A 95 13.36 4.29 -5.83
C ASN A 95 12.21 5.08 -5.19
N ASP A 96 11.43 4.47 -4.29
CA ASP A 96 10.36 5.11 -3.52
C ASP A 96 10.90 6.20 -2.59
N ILE A 97 12.01 5.94 -1.90
CA ILE A 97 12.65 6.91 -1.01
C ILE A 97 13.25 8.05 -1.82
N GLY A 98 13.93 7.73 -2.94
CA GLY A 98 14.48 8.74 -3.85
C GLY A 98 13.38 9.62 -4.45
N LEU A 99 12.27 9.01 -4.88
CA LEU A 99 11.12 9.76 -5.41
C LEU A 99 10.47 10.64 -4.35
N LYS A 100 10.30 10.11 -3.11
CA LYS A 100 9.83 10.92 -1.98
C LYS A 100 10.70 12.16 -1.78
N GLN A 101 12.01 11.99 -1.76
CA GLN A 101 12.96 13.11 -1.63
C GLN A 101 12.81 14.11 -2.78
N ALA A 102 12.63 13.64 -4.01
CA ALA A 102 12.43 14.50 -5.17
C ALA A 102 11.11 15.31 -5.08
N ILE A 103 10.04 14.70 -4.61
CA ILE A 103 8.75 15.38 -4.40
C ILE A 103 8.85 16.41 -3.26
N ASP A 104 9.41 16.00 -2.11
CA ASP A 104 9.54 16.86 -0.93
C ASP A 104 10.43 18.10 -1.20
N ASN A 105 11.37 18.01 -2.15
CA ASN A 105 12.24 19.11 -2.58
C ASN A 105 11.77 19.82 -3.87
N GLY A 106 10.59 19.50 -4.40
CA GLY A 106 9.99 20.19 -5.56
C GLY A 106 10.59 19.79 -6.92
N TYR A 107 11.37 18.72 -7.02
CA TYR A 107 11.92 18.22 -8.30
C TYR A 107 10.93 17.32 -9.05
N ALA A 108 9.93 16.77 -8.37
CA ALA A 108 8.87 15.97 -8.96
C ALA A 108 7.51 16.31 -8.37
N VAL A 109 6.44 15.98 -9.10
CA VAL A 109 5.06 16.15 -8.65
C VAL A 109 4.46 14.77 -8.39
N GLY A 110 3.90 14.57 -7.21
CA GLY A 110 3.29 13.29 -6.80
C GLY A 110 2.63 13.38 -5.42
N PRO A 111 2.09 12.26 -4.92
CA PRO A 111 1.50 12.19 -3.59
C PRO A 111 2.56 12.23 -2.49
N ARG A 112 2.12 12.38 -1.24
CA ARG A 112 2.97 12.07 -0.07
C ARG A 112 3.28 10.58 -0.07
N ILE A 113 4.55 10.22 -0.03
CA ILE A 113 4.99 8.82 -0.03
C ILE A 113 5.44 8.43 1.37
N VAL A 114 4.88 7.34 1.90
CA VAL A 114 5.40 6.59 3.05
C VAL A 114 6.11 5.36 2.48
N GLY A 115 7.44 5.44 2.36
CA GLY A 115 8.24 4.44 1.63
C GLY A 115 8.83 3.38 2.54
N ALA A 116 8.88 2.14 2.06
CA ALA A 116 9.46 0.99 2.76
C ALA A 116 10.92 0.72 2.37
N GLY A 117 11.35 1.17 1.18
CA GLY A 117 12.58 0.66 0.57
C GLY A 117 12.42 -0.81 0.18
N TYR A 118 13.39 -1.65 0.49
CA TYR A 118 13.28 -3.09 0.22
C TYR A 118 12.32 -3.79 1.19
N ALA A 119 11.47 -4.66 0.64
CA ALA A 119 10.67 -5.55 1.45
C ALA A 119 11.55 -6.64 2.08
N LEU A 120 11.22 -7.04 3.32
CA LEU A 120 11.96 -8.07 4.05
C LEU A 120 11.35 -9.45 3.79
N GLY A 121 12.22 -10.47 3.69
CA GLY A 121 11.79 -11.86 3.51
C GLY A 121 12.89 -12.87 3.80
N ALA A 122 12.54 -14.15 3.77
CA ALA A 122 13.46 -15.26 3.89
C ALA A 122 14.13 -15.56 2.54
N THR A 123 15.30 -16.18 2.56
CA THR A 123 15.97 -16.72 1.36
C THR A 123 15.04 -17.67 0.61
N GLY A 124 14.88 -17.46 -0.69
CA GLY A 124 13.96 -18.21 -1.56
C GLY A 124 12.49 -17.90 -1.36
N GLY A 125 12.15 -16.92 -0.50
CA GLY A 125 10.79 -16.47 -0.24
C GLY A 125 10.26 -15.48 -1.29
N HIS A 126 9.01 -15.04 -1.10
CA HIS A 126 8.33 -14.14 -2.02
C HIS A 126 9.03 -12.79 -2.20
N CYS A 127 9.66 -12.28 -1.15
CA CYS A 127 10.42 -11.02 -1.19
C CYS A 127 11.90 -11.20 -1.59
N ASP A 128 12.29 -12.39 -2.03
CA ASP A 128 13.61 -12.67 -2.61
C ASP A 128 13.52 -12.70 -4.15
N SER A 129 14.66 -12.59 -4.81
CA SER A 129 14.74 -12.74 -6.27
C SER A 129 14.61 -14.22 -6.67
N THR A 130 13.39 -14.64 -7.03
CA THR A 130 13.08 -16.05 -7.34
C THR A 130 13.05 -16.38 -8.83
N PHE A 131 13.28 -15.39 -9.71
CA PHE A 131 13.14 -15.54 -11.16
C PHE A 131 14.45 -15.89 -11.87
N LEU A 132 15.60 -15.62 -11.26
CA LEU A 132 16.90 -15.80 -11.88
C LEU A 132 17.46 -17.20 -11.63
N PRO A 133 18.23 -17.75 -12.60
CA PRO A 133 18.99 -18.98 -12.37
C PRO A 133 20.20 -18.69 -11.45
N PRO A 134 20.70 -19.70 -10.71
CA PRO A 134 21.82 -19.51 -9.78
C PRO A 134 23.08 -18.87 -10.40
N SER A 135 23.30 -19.08 -11.69
CA SER A 135 24.44 -18.47 -12.42
C SER A 135 24.36 -16.95 -12.56
N LEU A 136 23.17 -16.36 -12.42
CA LEU A 136 22.95 -14.92 -12.45
C LEU A 136 22.66 -14.33 -11.07
N GLU A 137 22.62 -15.18 -10.04
CA GLU A 137 22.46 -14.72 -8.67
C GLU A 137 23.69 -13.92 -8.23
N LYS A 138 23.46 -12.81 -7.58
CA LYS A 138 24.54 -11.98 -7.04
C LYS A 138 25.27 -12.76 -5.94
N ALA A 139 26.59 -12.62 -5.84
CA ALA A 139 27.41 -13.27 -4.82
C ALA A 139 27.06 -12.85 -3.37
N LYS A 140 26.23 -11.85 -3.21
CA LYS A 140 25.72 -11.36 -1.92
C LYS A 140 24.22 -11.56 -1.84
N LYS A 141 23.76 -11.96 -0.66
CA LYS A 141 22.34 -12.02 -0.31
C LYS A 141 21.61 -10.75 -0.75
N GLU A 142 20.44 -10.89 -1.37
CA GLU A 142 19.63 -9.74 -1.80
C GLU A 142 19.31 -8.81 -0.62
N GLU A 143 19.19 -7.54 -0.91
CA GLU A 143 18.87 -6.56 0.11
C GLU A 143 17.41 -6.74 0.57
N GLY A 144 17.17 -6.72 1.89
CA GLY A 144 15.89 -7.08 2.48
C GLY A 144 15.80 -8.56 2.90
N VAL A 145 16.60 -9.45 2.31
CA VAL A 145 16.58 -10.88 2.65
C VAL A 145 17.37 -11.15 3.93
N GLY A 146 16.78 -11.93 4.83
CA GLY A 146 17.40 -12.32 6.09
C GLY A 146 16.82 -13.64 6.61
N ASP A 147 17.68 -14.47 7.21
CA ASP A 147 17.30 -15.74 7.80
C ASP A 147 17.62 -15.69 9.30
N GLY A 148 16.58 -15.89 10.11
CA GLY A 148 16.67 -15.79 11.55
C GLY A 148 16.57 -14.36 12.09
N VAL A 149 16.39 -14.28 13.40
CA VAL A 149 16.03 -13.07 14.14
C VAL A 149 17.07 -11.94 13.95
N GLU A 150 18.35 -12.25 14.03
CA GLU A 150 19.39 -11.23 14.03
C GLU A 150 19.57 -10.58 12.64
N GLU A 151 19.50 -11.38 11.57
CA GLU A 151 19.59 -10.82 10.21
C GLU A 151 18.38 -9.95 9.91
N LEU A 152 17.17 -10.38 10.28
CA LEU A 152 15.96 -9.63 10.04
C LEU A 152 15.91 -8.32 10.84
N ARG A 153 16.39 -8.30 12.08
CA ARG A 153 16.59 -7.05 12.85
C ARG A 153 17.57 -6.11 12.16
N TYR A 154 18.69 -6.66 11.65
CA TYR A 154 19.65 -5.88 10.87
C TYR A 154 18.98 -5.25 9.64
N GLN A 155 18.14 -6.01 8.91
CA GLN A 155 17.43 -5.49 7.75
C GLN A 155 16.45 -4.37 8.10
N VAL A 156 15.70 -4.47 9.22
CA VAL A 156 14.85 -3.36 9.71
C VAL A 156 15.68 -2.09 9.91
N ARG A 157 16.79 -2.19 10.66
CA ARG A 157 17.70 -1.06 10.92
C ARG A 157 18.29 -0.49 9.63
N ARG A 158 18.57 -1.38 8.66
CA ARG A 158 19.12 -0.98 7.37
C ARG A 158 18.11 -0.19 6.55
N GLN A 159 16.85 -0.64 6.45
CA GLN A 159 15.81 0.14 5.75
C GLN A 159 15.60 1.50 6.45
N ARG A 160 15.49 1.51 7.78
CA ARG A 160 15.36 2.75 8.55
C ARG A 160 16.55 3.70 8.34
N LYS A 161 17.77 3.19 8.33
CA LYS A 161 18.99 3.99 8.07
C LYS A 161 18.91 4.76 6.77
N PHE A 162 18.31 4.18 5.73
CA PHE A 162 18.22 4.76 4.40
C PHE A 162 16.90 5.50 4.13
N GLY A 163 16.09 5.74 5.16
CA GLY A 163 14.95 6.65 5.06
C GLY A 163 13.58 5.99 4.99
N ALA A 164 13.48 4.67 5.19
CA ALA A 164 12.18 4.00 5.27
C ALA A 164 11.34 4.58 6.43
N GLU A 165 10.06 4.80 6.17
CA GLU A 165 9.05 5.27 7.13
C GLU A 165 8.04 4.18 7.51
N VAL A 166 8.12 3.03 6.85
CA VAL A 166 7.37 1.80 7.13
C VAL A 166 8.28 0.62 6.84
N ILE A 167 8.04 -0.50 7.49
CA ILE A 167 8.69 -1.78 7.17
C ILE A 167 7.68 -2.68 6.46
N LYS A 168 8.09 -3.26 5.34
CA LYS A 168 7.34 -4.32 4.64
C LYS A 168 8.04 -5.65 4.85
N VAL A 169 7.25 -6.69 5.10
CA VAL A 169 7.75 -8.07 5.22
C VAL A 169 6.86 -9.02 4.43
N CYS A 170 7.42 -10.11 3.89
CA CYS A 170 6.70 -11.20 3.26
C CYS A 170 6.60 -12.39 4.22
N ALA A 171 5.43 -12.54 4.86
CA ALA A 171 5.17 -13.64 5.80
C ALA A 171 4.81 -14.95 5.10
N THR A 172 4.32 -14.90 3.87
CA THR A 172 3.95 -16.07 3.05
C THR A 172 4.52 -15.97 1.64
N GLY A 173 4.42 -17.07 0.90
CA GLY A 173 4.54 -17.07 -0.55
C GLY A 173 3.48 -16.16 -1.19
N GLY A 174 3.64 -15.86 -2.47
CA GLY A 174 2.78 -14.94 -3.19
C GLY A 174 2.47 -15.38 -4.62
N VAL A 175 1.66 -14.58 -5.28
CA VAL A 175 1.26 -14.79 -6.67
C VAL A 175 2.44 -14.56 -7.63
N PHE A 176 3.16 -13.46 -7.45
CA PHE A 176 4.19 -12.99 -8.38
C PHE A 176 5.62 -13.42 -8.03
N SER A 177 5.81 -14.60 -7.45
CA SER A 177 7.13 -15.22 -7.22
C SER A 177 7.15 -16.63 -7.77
N ARG A 178 8.33 -17.18 -8.11
CA ARG A 178 8.50 -18.57 -8.52
C ARG A 178 8.80 -19.46 -7.32
N ASN A 179 8.46 -20.75 -7.45
CA ASN A 179 8.74 -21.77 -6.42
C ASN A 179 8.12 -21.49 -5.04
N THR A 180 7.13 -20.61 -4.98
CA THR A 180 6.36 -20.33 -3.77
C THR A 180 4.87 -20.39 -4.07
N GLU A 181 4.08 -20.79 -3.10
CA GLU A 181 2.62 -20.79 -3.20
C GLU A 181 2.02 -19.83 -2.17
N PRO A 182 0.91 -19.14 -2.49
CA PRO A 182 0.30 -18.14 -1.60
C PRO A 182 -0.03 -18.66 -0.19
N GLY A 183 -0.38 -19.95 -0.09
CA GLY A 183 -0.71 -20.59 1.20
C GLY A 183 0.47 -20.87 2.11
N GLN A 184 1.71 -20.81 1.61
CA GLN A 184 2.91 -21.24 2.33
C GLN A 184 3.46 -20.15 3.25
N GLN A 185 3.51 -20.40 4.55
CA GLN A 185 4.21 -19.52 5.50
C GLN A 185 5.71 -19.60 5.28
N GLN A 186 6.41 -18.47 5.25
CA GLN A 186 7.84 -18.39 4.95
C GLN A 186 8.70 -17.85 6.10
N LEU A 187 8.10 -17.13 7.03
CA LEU A 187 8.75 -16.67 8.26
C LEU A 187 8.00 -17.22 9.48
N SER A 188 8.73 -17.63 10.48
CA SER A 188 8.18 -18.04 11.77
C SER A 188 7.56 -16.86 12.52
N GLU A 189 6.67 -17.11 13.48
CA GLU A 189 6.13 -16.08 14.35
C GLU A 189 7.24 -15.36 15.14
N THR A 190 8.32 -16.05 15.52
CA THR A 190 9.46 -15.48 16.22
C THR A 190 10.22 -14.47 15.37
N GLU A 191 10.44 -14.76 14.09
CA GLU A 191 11.08 -13.84 13.14
C GLU A 191 10.19 -12.63 12.87
N LEU A 192 8.89 -12.84 12.62
CA LEU A 192 7.94 -11.75 12.42
C LEU A 192 7.85 -10.83 13.65
N ARG A 193 7.88 -11.40 14.85
CA ARG A 193 7.90 -10.65 16.11
C ARG A 193 9.16 -9.82 16.26
N ALA A 194 10.32 -10.38 15.91
CA ALA A 194 11.58 -9.65 15.95
C ALA A 194 11.60 -8.44 15.01
N ILE A 195 10.99 -8.58 13.82
CA ILE A 195 10.80 -7.47 12.87
C ILE A 195 9.87 -6.41 13.47
N ALA A 196 8.71 -6.82 14.01
CA ALA A 196 7.73 -5.91 14.59
C ALA A 196 8.30 -5.13 15.79
N ASP A 197 8.92 -5.83 16.73
CA ASP A 197 9.51 -5.23 17.94
C ASP A 197 10.62 -4.23 17.56
N GLU A 198 11.51 -4.59 16.63
CA GLU A 198 12.57 -3.71 16.18
C GLU A 198 12.01 -2.47 15.47
N ALA A 199 11.04 -2.63 14.57
CA ALA A 199 10.42 -1.52 13.86
C ALA A 199 9.70 -0.56 14.80
N HIS A 200 8.91 -1.09 15.75
CA HIS A 200 8.18 -0.31 16.73
C HIS A 200 9.09 0.49 17.67
N GLN A 201 10.28 -0.03 18.03
CA GLN A 201 11.30 0.74 18.78
C GLN A 201 11.75 1.99 18.04
N TRP A 202 11.75 1.95 16.71
CA TRP A 202 12.07 3.10 15.86
C TRP A 202 10.83 3.95 15.52
N GLY A 203 9.66 3.63 16.06
CA GLY A 203 8.39 4.33 15.77
C GLY A 203 7.83 4.03 14.38
N LEU A 204 8.29 2.95 13.72
CA LEU A 204 7.83 2.54 12.40
C LEU A 204 6.67 1.53 12.51
N ARG A 205 5.70 1.63 11.61
CA ARG A 205 4.68 0.61 11.39
C ARG A 205 5.21 -0.52 10.51
N VAL A 206 4.57 -1.68 10.61
CA VAL A 206 4.93 -2.87 9.81
C VAL A 206 3.73 -3.35 9.00
N ALA A 207 3.95 -3.60 7.72
CA ALA A 207 3.00 -4.20 6.78
C ALA A 207 3.48 -5.60 6.39
N ALA A 208 2.61 -6.62 6.51
CA ALA A 208 2.95 -7.98 6.11
C ALA A 208 2.14 -8.45 4.90
N HIS A 209 2.82 -8.77 3.81
CA HIS A 209 2.25 -9.63 2.77
C HIS A 209 1.94 -11.00 3.37
N ALA A 210 0.68 -11.39 3.34
CA ALA A 210 0.24 -12.67 3.88
C ALA A 210 -1.05 -13.16 3.20
N HIS A 211 -0.93 -14.19 2.38
CA HIS A 211 -2.08 -14.85 1.76
C HIS A 211 -2.59 -16.03 2.60
N GLY A 212 -1.68 -16.91 3.07
CA GLY A 212 -2.02 -18.14 3.77
C GLY A 212 -2.44 -17.91 5.23
N ALA A 213 -3.44 -18.65 5.70
CA ALA A 213 -4.01 -18.52 7.05
C ALA A 213 -2.97 -18.64 8.17
N SER A 214 -1.98 -19.54 8.05
CA SER A 214 -0.92 -19.70 9.05
C SER A 214 -0.04 -18.46 9.17
N GLY A 215 0.43 -17.92 8.03
CA GLY A 215 1.23 -16.69 8.00
C GLY A 215 0.46 -15.45 8.44
N ILE A 216 -0.83 -15.33 8.06
CA ILE A 216 -1.73 -14.27 8.55
C ILE A 216 -1.79 -14.29 10.08
N LYS A 217 -2.08 -15.46 10.67
CA LYS A 217 -2.19 -15.61 12.13
C LYS A 217 -0.85 -15.36 12.83
N ALA A 218 0.25 -15.84 12.27
CA ALA A 218 1.59 -15.58 12.79
C ALA A 218 1.92 -14.08 12.77
N ALA A 219 1.63 -13.37 11.68
CA ALA A 219 1.82 -11.92 11.56
C ALA A 219 0.97 -11.14 12.57
N ILE A 220 -0.31 -11.51 12.74
CA ILE A 220 -1.19 -10.87 13.73
C ILE A 220 -0.66 -11.08 15.15
N ARG A 221 -0.26 -12.30 15.54
CA ARG A 221 0.28 -12.61 16.87
C ARG A 221 1.64 -11.96 17.11
N ALA A 222 2.43 -11.79 16.06
CA ALA A 222 3.71 -11.09 16.11
C ALA A 222 3.58 -9.58 16.35
N GLY A 223 2.39 -9.01 16.20
CA GLY A 223 2.18 -7.58 16.42
C GLY A 223 2.22 -6.70 15.16
N ILE A 224 2.26 -7.29 13.98
CA ILE A 224 2.24 -6.56 12.70
C ILE A 224 1.01 -5.64 12.62
N ASP A 225 1.17 -4.42 12.12
CA ASP A 225 0.12 -3.39 12.13
C ASP A 225 -0.91 -3.58 11.03
N THR A 226 -0.47 -3.91 9.80
CA THR A 226 -1.37 -4.16 8.67
C THR A 226 -1.03 -5.48 7.98
N ILE A 227 -2.07 -6.23 7.64
CA ILE A 227 -1.96 -7.49 6.92
C ILE A 227 -2.48 -7.25 5.50
N GLU A 228 -1.60 -7.49 4.53
CA GLU A 228 -1.86 -7.23 3.12
C GLU A 228 -2.40 -8.48 2.43
N HIS A 229 -3.24 -8.32 1.42
CA HIS A 229 -3.92 -9.36 0.62
C HIS A 229 -4.93 -10.18 1.42
N VAL A 230 -4.52 -10.86 2.49
CA VAL A 230 -5.38 -11.64 3.42
C VAL A 230 -6.22 -12.71 2.71
N SER A 231 -5.76 -13.26 1.58
CA SER A 231 -6.61 -14.01 0.64
C SER A 231 -7.24 -15.25 1.25
N LEU A 232 -6.49 -16.04 2.02
CA LEU A 232 -6.91 -17.34 2.55
C LEU A 232 -7.17 -17.28 4.07
N VAL A 233 -7.61 -16.14 4.59
CA VAL A 233 -7.89 -15.98 6.02
C VAL A 233 -9.01 -16.91 6.49
N ASP A 234 -8.81 -17.55 7.63
CA ASP A 234 -9.82 -18.35 8.33
C ASP A 234 -10.54 -17.55 9.44
N ASP A 235 -11.54 -18.16 10.07
CA ASP A 235 -12.31 -17.54 11.15
C ASP A 235 -11.43 -17.16 12.36
N GLU A 236 -10.41 -17.96 12.65
CA GLU A 236 -9.46 -17.67 13.72
C GLU A 236 -8.64 -16.42 13.40
N GLY A 237 -8.14 -16.26 12.17
CA GLY A 237 -7.40 -15.10 11.73
C GLY A 237 -8.23 -13.80 11.80
N ILE A 238 -9.48 -13.86 11.38
CA ILE A 238 -10.44 -12.75 11.51
C ILE A 238 -10.64 -12.39 12.99
N LYS A 239 -10.89 -13.39 13.84
CA LYS A 239 -11.08 -13.20 15.28
C LYS A 239 -9.84 -12.58 15.93
N LEU A 240 -8.66 -13.12 15.66
CA LEU A 240 -7.39 -12.62 16.20
C LEU A 240 -7.15 -11.14 15.86
N CYS A 241 -7.36 -10.74 14.60
CA CYS A 241 -7.18 -9.34 14.21
C CYS A 241 -8.18 -8.43 14.91
N LYS A 242 -9.44 -8.83 14.97
CA LYS A 242 -10.51 -8.04 15.61
C LYS A 242 -10.30 -7.85 17.12
N GLU A 243 -9.88 -8.92 17.81
CA GLU A 243 -9.75 -8.95 19.28
C GLU A 243 -8.38 -8.44 19.77
N ARG A 244 -7.43 -8.19 18.86
CA ARG A 244 -6.11 -7.68 19.23
C ARG A 244 -6.22 -6.32 19.92
N LYS A 245 -5.50 -6.16 21.04
CA LYS A 245 -5.52 -4.92 21.85
C LYS A 245 -5.01 -3.71 21.08
N GLN A 246 -3.89 -3.86 20.33
CA GLN A 246 -3.42 -2.84 19.39
C GLN A 246 -4.18 -2.98 18.07
N PRO A 247 -4.44 -1.87 17.35
CA PRO A 247 -5.12 -1.92 16.06
C PRO A 247 -4.44 -2.90 15.10
N CYS A 248 -5.23 -3.74 14.45
CA CYS A 248 -4.86 -4.60 13.36
C CYS A 248 -5.75 -4.23 12.17
N TRP A 249 -5.14 -4.05 11.01
CA TRP A 249 -5.84 -3.62 9.81
C TRP A 249 -5.66 -4.63 8.70
N PHE A 250 -6.72 -4.89 7.94
CA PHE A 250 -6.63 -5.63 6.68
C PHE A 250 -6.60 -4.66 5.50
N SER A 251 -5.64 -4.87 4.60
CA SER A 251 -5.49 -4.18 3.32
C SER A 251 -5.65 -5.22 2.22
N MET A 252 -6.83 -5.23 1.58
CA MET A 252 -7.20 -6.30 0.63
C MET A 252 -7.44 -5.70 -0.76
N ASP A 253 -6.57 -6.03 -1.68
CA ASP A 253 -6.46 -5.56 -3.06
C ASP A 253 -7.35 -6.38 -4.03
N ILE A 254 -8.65 -6.32 -3.84
CA ILE A 254 -9.64 -7.20 -4.48
C ILE A 254 -10.02 -6.86 -5.94
N TYR A 255 -9.48 -5.75 -6.49
CA TYR A 255 -9.70 -5.36 -7.89
C TYR A 255 -8.58 -5.83 -8.82
N ASN A 256 -7.32 -5.85 -8.38
CA ASN A 256 -6.15 -6.03 -9.25
C ASN A 256 -6.21 -7.30 -10.11
N THR A 257 -6.81 -8.38 -9.60
CA THR A 257 -7.00 -9.64 -10.33
C THR A 257 -7.80 -9.46 -11.64
N ASP A 258 -8.77 -8.54 -11.69
CA ASP A 258 -9.54 -8.29 -12.93
C ASP A 258 -8.61 -7.78 -14.05
N TYR A 259 -7.69 -6.88 -13.71
CA TYR A 259 -6.67 -6.42 -14.65
C TYR A 259 -5.65 -7.51 -14.97
N THR A 260 -5.15 -8.21 -13.95
CA THR A 260 -4.16 -9.29 -14.09
C THR A 260 -4.65 -10.38 -15.04
N GLN A 261 -5.88 -10.84 -14.92
CA GLN A 261 -6.44 -11.85 -15.79
C GLN A 261 -6.75 -11.34 -17.19
N ALA A 262 -7.14 -10.08 -17.33
CA ALA A 262 -7.47 -9.50 -18.64
C ALA A 262 -6.21 -9.19 -19.49
N GLU A 263 -5.18 -8.62 -18.88
CA GLU A 263 -4.03 -8.04 -19.59
C GLU A 263 -2.69 -8.74 -19.28
N GLY A 264 -2.62 -9.53 -18.21
CA GLY A 264 -1.37 -10.05 -17.68
C GLY A 264 -0.56 -10.87 -18.68
N LYS A 265 -1.20 -11.75 -19.44
CA LYS A 265 -0.54 -12.54 -20.48
C LYS A 265 0.12 -11.66 -21.56
N LYS A 266 -0.58 -10.62 -22.00
CA LYS A 266 -0.08 -9.64 -22.97
C LYS A 266 1.10 -8.84 -22.42
N ASN A 267 1.06 -8.56 -21.12
CA ASN A 267 2.09 -7.80 -20.42
C ASN A 267 3.31 -8.65 -20.02
N GLY A 268 3.31 -9.96 -20.34
CA GLY A 268 4.44 -10.86 -20.10
C GLY A 268 4.41 -11.54 -18.72
N ILE A 269 3.30 -11.48 -18.00
CA ILE A 269 3.14 -12.22 -16.73
C ILE A 269 3.16 -13.72 -17.03
N LEU A 270 3.93 -14.47 -16.24
CA LEU A 270 4.10 -15.91 -16.41
C LEU A 270 2.80 -16.66 -16.09
N GLU A 271 2.54 -17.76 -16.81
CA GLU A 271 1.32 -18.55 -16.62
C GLU A 271 1.17 -19.10 -15.20
N ASP A 272 2.27 -19.46 -14.54
CA ASP A 272 2.24 -19.89 -13.15
C ASP A 272 1.71 -18.79 -12.20
N ASN A 273 2.07 -17.53 -12.44
CA ASN A 273 1.54 -16.40 -11.68
C ASN A 273 0.05 -16.17 -11.98
N LEU A 274 -0.36 -16.27 -13.24
CA LEU A 274 -1.78 -16.16 -13.63
C LEU A 274 -2.63 -17.29 -13.03
N ARG A 275 -2.08 -18.52 -12.94
CA ARG A 275 -2.74 -19.66 -12.27
C ARG A 275 -2.97 -19.34 -10.79
N LYS A 276 -1.92 -18.94 -10.07
CA LYS A 276 -2.01 -18.60 -8.64
C LYS A 276 -3.01 -17.48 -8.37
N ASP A 277 -3.02 -16.45 -9.20
CA ASP A 277 -3.99 -15.36 -9.12
C ASP A 277 -5.42 -15.87 -9.26
N ARG A 278 -5.72 -16.70 -10.29
CA ARG A 278 -7.05 -17.31 -10.47
C ARG A 278 -7.50 -18.13 -9.27
N GLU A 279 -6.57 -18.88 -8.65
CA GLU A 279 -6.87 -19.75 -7.52
C GLU A 279 -7.25 -18.99 -6.26
N VAL A 280 -6.66 -17.82 -6.03
CA VAL A 280 -6.91 -17.04 -4.81
C VAL A 280 -7.96 -15.93 -4.98
N ALA A 281 -8.19 -15.45 -6.18
CA ALA A 281 -8.99 -14.24 -6.45
C ALA A 281 -10.39 -14.26 -5.83
N GLN A 282 -11.20 -15.28 -6.14
CA GLN A 282 -12.57 -15.35 -5.62
C GLN A 282 -12.59 -15.62 -4.11
N ILE A 283 -11.66 -16.43 -3.61
CA ILE A 283 -11.55 -16.71 -2.17
C ILE A 283 -11.23 -15.43 -1.41
N GLN A 284 -10.31 -14.60 -1.93
CA GLN A 284 -9.97 -13.30 -1.35
C GLN A 284 -11.20 -12.39 -1.27
N ARG A 285 -11.99 -12.29 -2.34
CA ARG A 285 -13.21 -11.49 -2.39
C ARG A 285 -14.28 -11.95 -1.41
N ASP A 286 -14.46 -13.25 -1.26
CA ASP A 286 -15.39 -13.83 -0.28
C ASP A 286 -14.91 -13.59 1.15
N ASN A 287 -13.61 -13.70 1.39
CA ASN A 287 -12.99 -13.39 2.67
C ASN A 287 -12.99 -11.89 2.99
N PHE A 288 -12.88 -11.01 1.98
CA PHE A 288 -13.10 -9.58 2.17
C PHE A 288 -14.50 -9.31 2.74
N ARG A 289 -15.54 -9.87 2.11
CA ARG A 289 -16.94 -9.75 2.59
C ARG A 289 -17.10 -10.29 4.01
N LYS A 290 -16.46 -11.43 4.29
CA LYS A 290 -16.50 -12.09 5.60
C LYS A 290 -15.83 -11.23 6.68
N ALA A 291 -14.63 -10.72 6.42
CA ALA A 291 -13.89 -9.87 7.34
C ALA A 291 -14.62 -8.55 7.61
N HIS A 292 -15.17 -7.92 6.55
CA HIS A 292 -15.98 -6.70 6.67
C HIS A 292 -17.21 -6.94 7.56
N ARG A 293 -18.01 -7.98 7.30
CA ARG A 293 -19.18 -8.33 8.11
C ARG A 293 -18.83 -8.65 9.56
N ALA A 294 -17.66 -9.21 9.81
CA ALA A 294 -17.19 -9.46 11.16
C ALA A 294 -16.73 -8.19 11.89
N GLY A 295 -16.62 -7.05 11.21
CA GLY A 295 -16.20 -5.77 11.77
C GLY A 295 -14.69 -5.66 11.97
N VAL A 296 -13.88 -6.33 11.14
CA VAL A 296 -12.44 -6.10 11.08
C VAL A 296 -12.18 -4.70 10.55
N ARG A 297 -11.20 -4.01 11.09
CA ARG A 297 -10.77 -2.71 10.58
C ARG A 297 -10.09 -2.89 9.22
N MET A 298 -10.55 -2.14 8.22
CA MET A 298 -10.05 -2.25 6.85
C MET A 298 -9.56 -0.92 6.33
N VAL A 299 -8.51 -0.97 5.52
CA VAL A 299 -7.97 0.17 4.77
C VAL A 299 -8.07 -0.09 3.28
N PHE A 300 -7.94 0.96 2.49
CA PHE A 300 -7.88 0.90 1.05
C PHE A 300 -6.45 0.58 0.62
N GLY A 301 -6.26 -0.45 -0.20
CA GLY A 301 -4.98 -0.83 -0.78
C GLY A 301 -5.23 -1.53 -2.11
N THR A 302 -4.44 -1.20 -3.13
CA THR A 302 -4.70 -1.65 -4.51
C THR A 302 -3.68 -2.62 -5.06
N ASP A 303 -2.48 -2.65 -4.50
CA ASP A 303 -1.31 -3.30 -5.09
C ASP A 303 -1.00 -2.75 -6.50
N ALA A 304 -1.22 -1.41 -6.68
CA ALA A 304 -0.89 -0.74 -7.94
C ALA A 304 0.61 -0.86 -8.23
N GLY A 305 0.93 -1.28 -9.43
CA GLY A 305 2.18 -1.87 -9.87
C GLY A 305 1.91 -3.21 -10.51
N VAL A 306 1.03 -4.02 -9.93
CA VAL A 306 0.41 -5.20 -10.56
C VAL A 306 -0.62 -4.75 -11.62
N MET A 307 -1.29 -3.65 -11.36
CA MET A 307 -2.17 -2.94 -12.31
C MET A 307 -1.70 -1.49 -12.49
N PRO A 308 -2.11 -0.79 -13.57
CA PRO A 308 -1.77 0.62 -13.76
C PRO A 308 -2.26 1.52 -12.62
N HIS A 309 -1.40 2.39 -12.15
CA HIS A 309 -1.65 3.28 -11.01
C HIS A 309 -2.88 4.18 -11.21
N GLY A 310 -3.12 4.69 -12.43
CA GLY A 310 -4.30 5.49 -12.76
C GLY A 310 -5.63 4.75 -12.65
N LEU A 311 -5.63 3.42 -12.49
CA LEU A 311 -6.83 2.60 -12.28
C LEU A 311 -7.17 2.35 -10.81
N ALA A 312 -6.37 2.86 -9.86
CA ALA A 312 -6.54 2.63 -8.43
C ALA A 312 -7.98 2.91 -7.93
N GLY A 313 -8.63 3.94 -8.46
CA GLY A 313 -10.01 4.28 -8.12
C GLY A 313 -11.06 3.19 -8.40
N ARG A 314 -10.76 2.20 -9.26
CA ARG A 314 -11.69 1.08 -9.54
C ARG A 314 -11.90 0.16 -8.33
N GLN A 315 -10.94 0.12 -7.43
CA GLN A 315 -11.06 -0.64 -6.17
C GLN A 315 -12.28 -0.21 -5.34
N PHE A 316 -12.68 1.07 -5.36
CA PHE A 316 -13.88 1.54 -4.64
C PHE A 316 -15.14 0.77 -5.05
N ALA A 317 -15.39 0.65 -6.36
CA ALA A 317 -16.56 -0.07 -6.87
C ALA A 317 -16.52 -1.55 -6.47
N THR A 318 -15.34 -2.17 -6.51
CA THR A 318 -15.18 -3.58 -6.11
C THR A 318 -15.42 -3.76 -4.61
N MET A 319 -14.92 -2.86 -3.75
CA MET A 319 -15.20 -2.89 -2.31
C MET A 319 -16.71 -2.79 -2.02
N VAL A 320 -17.42 -1.93 -2.73
CA VAL A 320 -18.91 -1.82 -2.62
C VAL A 320 -19.60 -3.08 -3.12
N GLN A 321 -19.20 -3.63 -4.24
CA GLN A 321 -19.74 -4.88 -4.77
C GLN A 321 -19.59 -6.04 -3.77
N TYR A 322 -18.50 -6.05 -3.01
CA TYR A 322 -18.23 -7.09 -2.02
C TYR A 322 -18.65 -6.73 -0.59
N GLY A 323 -19.47 -5.70 -0.42
CA GLY A 323 -20.30 -5.53 0.78
C GLY A 323 -20.08 -4.27 1.61
N MET A 324 -19.10 -3.41 1.29
CA MET A 324 -19.01 -2.09 1.90
C MET A 324 -20.09 -1.16 1.34
N THR A 325 -20.54 -0.22 2.14
CA THR A 325 -21.25 0.96 1.63
C THR A 325 -20.25 1.91 0.95
N PRO A 326 -20.70 2.78 0.02
CA PRO A 326 -19.82 3.79 -0.58
C PRO A 326 -19.08 4.63 0.46
N LEU A 327 -19.75 5.00 1.56
CA LEU A 327 -19.14 5.78 2.63
C LEU A 327 -18.03 5.01 3.37
N GLU A 328 -18.23 3.71 3.64
CA GLU A 328 -17.20 2.87 4.27
C GLU A 328 -15.98 2.72 3.36
N ALA A 329 -16.17 2.55 2.06
CA ALA A 329 -15.08 2.49 1.09
C ALA A 329 -14.27 3.81 1.06
N ILE A 330 -14.96 4.98 1.05
CA ILE A 330 -14.30 6.29 1.17
C ILE A 330 -13.58 6.43 2.52
N GLN A 331 -14.17 5.97 3.62
CA GLN A 331 -13.52 6.01 4.93
C GLN A 331 -12.29 5.11 4.98
N ALA A 332 -12.30 3.95 4.30
CA ALA A 332 -11.13 3.08 4.17
C ALA A 332 -9.97 3.81 3.48
N ALA A 333 -10.26 4.60 2.44
CA ALA A 333 -9.28 5.39 1.67
C ALA A 333 -8.97 6.78 2.27
N THR A 334 -9.50 7.12 3.44
CA THR A 334 -9.27 8.43 4.06
C THR A 334 -8.92 8.29 5.54
N ARG A 335 -9.90 8.37 6.42
CA ARG A 335 -9.73 8.31 7.87
C ARG A 335 -9.00 7.05 8.33
N ASN A 336 -9.41 5.88 7.84
CA ASN A 336 -8.83 4.61 8.27
C ASN A 336 -7.37 4.48 7.81
N GLY A 337 -7.08 4.86 6.55
CA GLY A 337 -5.70 4.91 6.04
C GLY A 337 -4.81 5.84 6.87
N ALA A 338 -5.32 7.03 7.22
CA ALA A 338 -4.59 7.99 8.06
C ALA A 338 -4.30 7.42 9.46
N GLU A 339 -5.29 6.77 10.09
CA GLU A 339 -5.12 6.11 11.41
C GLU A 339 -4.13 4.96 11.34
N ALA A 340 -4.23 4.10 10.31
CA ALA A 340 -3.31 2.99 10.11
C ALA A 340 -1.85 3.45 9.84
N LEU A 341 -1.66 4.61 9.22
CA LEU A 341 -0.36 5.25 9.06
C LEU A 341 0.14 5.96 10.34
N GLY A 342 -0.72 6.22 11.34
CA GLY A 342 -0.42 7.08 12.48
C GLY A 342 -0.32 8.57 12.09
N ARG A 343 -1.01 8.97 11.02
CA ARG A 343 -1.00 10.34 10.46
C ARG A 343 -2.38 11.00 10.48
N GLU A 344 -3.26 10.56 11.35
CA GLU A 344 -4.62 11.08 11.51
C GLU A 344 -4.67 12.57 11.91
N ARG A 345 -3.56 13.13 12.37
CA ARG A 345 -3.43 14.56 12.66
C ARG A 345 -3.05 15.40 11.44
N ASP A 346 -2.53 14.75 10.39
CA ASP A 346 -2.02 15.43 9.19
C ASP A 346 -2.95 15.27 7.98
N VAL A 347 -3.51 14.08 7.75
CA VAL A 347 -4.28 13.72 6.55
C VAL A 347 -5.58 12.98 6.89
N GLY A 348 -6.36 12.61 5.89
CA GLY A 348 -7.53 11.73 5.99
C GLY A 348 -8.84 12.41 6.44
N ALA A 349 -8.85 13.72 6.67
CA ALA A 349 -10.08 14.48 6.87
C ALA A 349 -9.88 15.96 6.52
N ILE A 350 -10.96 16.65 6.16
CA ILE A 350 -10.99 18.10 5.99
C ILE A 350 -11.18 18.71 7.37
N ALA A 351 -10.08 19.16 7.98
CA ALA A 351 -10.10 19.77 9.33
C ALA A 351 -8.95 20.76 9.47
N VAL A 352 -9.17 21.79 10.29
CA VAL A 352 -8.15 22.82 10.59
C VAL A 352 -6.90 22.14 11.16
N GLY A 353 -5.75 22.57 10.68
CA GLY A 353 -4.42 22.05 11.03
C GLY A 353 -3.94 20.86 10.18
N ARG A 354 -4.83 20.20 9.41
CA ARG A 354 -4.45 19.15 8.47
C ARG A 354 -4.01 19.71 7.13
N TYR A 355 -3.28 18.92 6.35
CA TYR A 355 -2.94 19.33 4.98
C TYR A 355 -4.19 19.52 4.13
N GLY A 356 -4.12 20.49 3.22
CA GLY A 356 -5.14 20.77 2.23
C GLY A 356 -5.15 19.78 1.06
N ASP A 357 -4.89 18.52 1.37
CA ASP A 357 -4.95 17.40 0.43
C ASP A 357 -6.42 17.07 0.18
N LEU A 358 -6.93 17.52 -0.96
CA LEU A 358 -8.35 17.51 -1.30
C LEU A 358 -8.58 16.88 -2.67
N VAL A 359 -9.71 16.19 -2.82
CA VAL A 359 -10.19 15.69 -4.10
C VAL A 359 -11.63 16.12 -4.32
N ALA A 360 -11.91 16.67 -5.50
CA ALA A 360 -13.27 16.97 -5.92
C ALA A 360 -13.79 15.80 -6.79
N VAL A 361 -14.95 15.26 -6.41
CA VAL A 361 -15.65 14.23 -7.19
C VAL A 361 -16.96 14.79 -7.70
N GLY A 362 -17.43 14.29 -8.85
CA GLY A 362 -18.75 14.65 -9.39
C GLY A 362 -19.88 14.29 -8.43
N GLU A 363 -21.12 14.37 -8.90
CA GLU A 363 -22.28 13.91 -8.12
C GLU A 363 -22.11 12.42 -7.81
N ILE A 364 -22.22 12.08 -6.51
CA ILE A 364 -22.11 10.71 -5.99
C ILE A 364 -23.50 10.09 -5.97
#